data_e2f05e4e9287fb3e5d0c577896b1d30c
#
_entry.id   e2f05e4e9287fb3e5d0c577896b1d30c
#
_cell.length_a   1.000
_cell.length_b   1.000
_cell.length_c   1.000
_cell.angle_alpha   90.00
_cell.angle_beta   90.00
_cell.angle_gamma   90.00
#
_symmetry.space_group_name_H-M   'P 1'
#
loop_
_entity.id
_entity.type
_entity.pdbx_description
1 polymer ?
#
loop_
_entity_poly.entity_id
_entity_poly.type
_entity_poly.pdbx_seq_one_letter_code
_entity_poly.pdbx_strand_id
1 'polypeptide(L)'
;MSLKAGDNVPAKFSLHGDRGLDVLARAAWRPCFVTTNDSSIAAGSLTYNGGPDRYTFMWATDKAWAGSCKELLLTLRDGTTHQAYVNFR
;
A
#
# COMPACT_ATOMS: atom_id res chain seq x y z
N MET A 1 3.32 8.83 8.62
CA MET A 1 1.85 8.87 8.48
C MET A 1 1.24 8.17 9.68
N SER A 2 0.23 8.77 10.30
CA SER A 2 -0.44 8.21 11.47
C SER A 2 -1.94 8.13 11.16
N LEU A 3 -2.51 6.91 11.22
CA LEU A 3 -3.89 6.65 10.83
C LEU A 3 -4.55 5.72 11.86
N LYS A 4 -5.87 5.74 11.87
CA LYS A 4 -6.64 4.87 12.74
C LYS A 4 -6.67 3.45 12.19
N ALA A 5 -6.34 2.47 13.03
CA ALA A 5 -6.40 1.06 12.62
C ALA A 5 -7.84 0.66 12.29
N GLY A 6 -8.02 -0.10 11.20
CA GLY A 6 -9.32 -0.50 10.70
C GLY A 6 -9.86 0.39 9.58
N ASP A 7 -9.28 1.58 9.39
CA ASP A 7 -9.64 2.45 8.27
C ASP A 7 -8.89 2.02 7.00
N ASN A 8 -9.44 2.36 5.83
CA ASN A 8 -8.74 2.16 4.57
C ASN A 8 -7.64 3.20 4.40
N VAL A 9 -6.47 2.76 3.95
CA VAL A 9 -5.30 3.63 3.76
C VAL A 9 -5.09 3.85 2.26
N PRO A 10 -5.23 5.10 1.76
CA PRO A 10 -5.00 5.38 0.34
C PRO A 10 -3.49 5.54 0.07
N ALA A 11 -2.92 4.59 -0.65
CA ALA A 11 -1.54 4.67 -1.13
C ALA A 11 -1.57 5.16 -2.57
N LYS A 12 -1.03 6.36 -2.81
CA LYS A 12 -1.12 7.04 -4.11
C LYS A 12 0.25 7.08 -4.79
N PHE A 13 0.24 6.82 -6.10
CA PHE A 13 1.47 6.89 -6.90
C PHE A 13 1.12 7.23 -8.35
N SER A 14 2.11 7.69 -9.12
CA SER A 14 1.95 8.04 -10.53
C SER A 14 2.92 7.21 -11.39
N LEU A 15 2.47 6.82 -12.58
CA LEU A 15 3.29 6.11 -13.57
C LEU A 15 3.41 6.92 -14.88
N HIS A 16 3.18 8.24 -14.83
CA HIS A 16 3.23 9.13 -15.98
C HIS A 16 2.26 8.70 -17.09
N GLY A 17 0.99 8.54 -16.71
CA GLY A 17 -0.09 8.16 -17.61
C GLY A 17 -0.78 6.88 -17.18
N ASP A 18 -1.88 6.58 -17.84
CA ASP A 18 -2.65 5.38 -17.58
C ASP A 18 -1.92 4.17 -18.18
N ARG A 19 -1.46 3.26 -17.33
CA ARG A 19 -0.79 2.02 -17.71
C ARG A 19 -1.68 0.79 -17.52
N GLY A 20 -2.98 1.01 -17.27
CA GLY A 20 -3.91 -0.06 -16.96
C GLY A 20 -3.93 -0.39 -15.48
N LEU A 21 -4.88 -1.22 -15.05
CA LEU A 21 -5.02 -1.59 -13.64
C LEU A 21 -4.28 -2.89 -13.27
N ASP A 22 -3.61 -3.53 -14.22
CA ASP A 22 -2.80 -4.72 -13.96
C ASP A 22 -1.32 -4.41 -13.75
N VAL A 23 -1.00 -3.14 -13.47
CA VAL A 23 0.38 -2.70 -13.21
C VAL A 23 0.93 -3.24 -11.90
N LEU A 24 0.07 -3.63 -10.97
CA LEU A 24 0.46 -4.09 -9.63
C LEU A 24 0.71 -5.59 -9.66
N ALA A 25 1.97 -5.99 -9.46
CA ALA A 25 2.35 -7.41 -9.40
C ALA A 25 2.05 -8.00 -8.03
N ARG A 26 2.27 -7.21 -6.96
CA ARG A 26 2.05 -7.67 -5.60
C ARG A 26 1.79 -6.49 -4.67
N ALA A 27 0.85 -6.66 -3.74
CA ALA A 27 0.64 -5.77 -2.61
C ALA A 27 0.84 -6.58 -1.34
N ALA A 28 1.74 -6.14 -0.45
CA ALA A 28 2.08 -6.85 0.77
C ALA A 28 2.31 -5.86 1.91
N TRP A 29 2.25 -6.36 3.14
CA TRP A 29 2.58 -5.57 4.32
C TRP A 29 3.41 -6.40 5.28
N ARG A 30 4.17 -5.72 6.13
CA ARG A 30 4.95 -6.36 7.21
C ARG A 30 5.08 -5.38 8.38
N PRO A 31 5.39 -5.86 9.60
CA PRO A 31 5.69 -4.97 10.71
C PRO A 31 6.91 -4.09 10.39
N CYS A 32 6.90 -2.84 10.88
CA CYS A 32 8.04 -1.95 10.70
C CYS A 32 9.24 -2.44 11.51
N PHE A 33 10.45 -2.07 11.02
CA PHE A 33 11.71 -2.27 11.77
C PHE A 33 12.02 -3.71 12.12
N VAL A 34 11.54 -4.66 11.33
CA VAL A 34 11.90 -6.08 11.47
C VAL A 34 12.84 -6.47 10.34
N THR A 35 13.71 -7.45 10.62
CA THR A 35 14.70 -7.92 9.66
C THR A 35 14.23 -9.15 8.88
N THR A 36 13.02 -9.63 9.16
CA THR A 36 12.45 -10.77 8.45
C THR A 36 12.01 -10.39 7.04
N ASN A 37 12.07 -11.34 6.11
CA ASN A 37 11.51 -11.20 4.79
C ASN A 37 10.04 -11.63 4.72
N ASP A 38 9.47 -12.06 5.84
CA ASP A 38 8.08 -12.48 5.89
C ASP A 38 7.16 -11.29 5.69
N SER A 39 6.22 -11.45 4.79
CA SER A 39 5.20 -10.45 4.52
C SER A 39 3.86 -11.13 4.27
N SER A 40 2.79 -10.40 4.51
CA SER A 40 1.43 -10.88 4.29
C SER A 40 0.83 -10.13 3.10
N ILE A 41 -0.13 -10.76 2.42
CA ILE A 41 -0.83 -10.09 1.32
C ILE A 41 -1.66 -8.94 1.88
N ALA A 42 -1.49 -7.75 1.28
CA ALA A 42 -2.29 -6.59 1.63
C ALA A 42 -3.63 -6.65 0.90
N ALA A 43 -4.73 -6.64 1.66
CA ALA A 43 -6.07 -6.61 1.08
C ALA A 43 -6.39 -5.19 0.64
N GLY A 44 -6.98 -5.06 -0.55
CA GLY A 44 -7.36 -3.75 -1.06
C GLY A 44 -7.69 -3.77 -2.55
N SER A 45 -7.88 -2.58 -3.10
CA SER A 45 -8.19 -2.42 -4.52
C SER A 45 -7.40 -1.27 -5.13
N LEU A 46 -7.08 -1.40 -6.41
CA LEU A 46 -6.36 -0.39 -7.18
C LEU A 46 -7.33 0.36 -8.08
N THR A 47 -7.22 1.70 -8.08
CA THR A 47 -7.97 2.56 -9.01
C THR A 47 -7.04 3.56 -9.66
N TYR A 48 -7.46 4.11 -10.80
CA TYR A 48 -6.73 5.16 -11.51
C TYR A 48 -7.62 6.36 -11.71
N ASN A 49 -7.10 7.56 -11.42
CA ASN A 49 -7.78 8.82 -11.67
C ASN A 49 -6.97 9.62 -12.70
N GLY A 50 -7.54 9.80 -13.90
CA GLY A 50 -6.85 10.47 -15.00
C GLY A 50 -6.67 11.97 -14.82
N GLY A 51 -7.54 12.64 -14.04
CA GLY A 51 -7.41 14.07 -13.78
C GLY A 51 -6.08 14.43 -13.15
N PRO A 52 -5.74 13.89 -11.94
CA PRO A 52 -4.44 14.10 -11.32
C PRO A 52 -3.36 13.13 -11.80
N ASP A 53 -3.64 12.24 -12.76
CA ASP A 53 -2.71 11.20 -13.22
C ASP A 53 -2.18 10.39 -12.05
N ARG A 54 -3.07 9.73 -11.31
CA ARG A 54 -2.69 9.09 -10.06
C ARG A 54 -3.39 7.74 -9.87
N TYR A 55 -2.59 6.75 -9.52
CA TYR A 55 -3.08 5.47 -9.02
C TYR A 55 -3.29 5.55 -7.52
N THR A 56 -4.33 4.89 -7.03
CA THR A 56 -4.59 4.77 -5.60
C THR A 56 -4.85 3.32 -5.26
N PHE A 57 -4.03 2.77 -4.36
CA PHE A 57 -4.30 1.47 -3.75
C PHE A 57 -4.95 1.70 -2.39
N MET A 58 -6.22 1.29 -2.26
CA MET A 58 -6.95 1.40 -0.99
C MET A 58 -6.68 0.17 -0.16
N TRP A 59 -5.78 0.30 0.81
CA TRP A 59 -5.35 -0.80 1.68
C TRP A 59 -6.34 -0.94 2.83
N ALA A 60 -7.00 -2.10 2.91
CA ALA A 60 -7.90 -2.42 4.02
C ALA A 60 -7.08 -2.89 5.22
N THR A 61 -7.18 -2.18 6.34
CA THR A 61 -6.37 -2.44 7.54
C THR A 61 -7.20 -3.12 8.62
N ASP A 62 -6.53 -3.64 9.65
CA ASP A 62 -7.16 -4.37 10.73
C ASP A 62 -7.15 -3.52 12.01
N LYS A 63 -8.27 -3.49 12.72
CA LYS A 63 -8.37 -2.78 14.00
C LYS A 63 -7.39 -3.31 15.04
N ALA A 64 -6.99 -4.58 14.92
CA ALA A 64 -6.01 -5.18 15.83
C ALA A 64 -4.61 -4.56 15.70
N TRP A 65 -4.36 -3.76 14.65
CA TRP A 65 -3.06 -3.13 14.44
C TRP A 65 -2.88 -1.82 15.23
N ALA A 66 -3.86 -1.41 16.02
CA ALA A 66 -3.77 -0.20 16.82
C ALA A 66 -2.52 -0.24 17.71
N GLY A 67 -1.77 0.86 17.74
CA GLY A 67 -0.53 0.96 18.51
C GLY A 67 0.69 0.35 17.82
N SER A 68 0.59 -0.07 16.55
CA SER A 68 1.70 -0.68 15.82
C SER A 68 2.05 0.11 14.57
N CYS A 69 3.24 -0.15 14.02
CA CYS A 69 3.68 0.36 12.72
C CYS A 69 3.69 -0.77 11.71
N LYS A 70 3.16 -0.52 10.53
CA LYS A 70 3.18 -1.45 9.41
C LYS A 70 3.80 -0.79 8.19
N GLU A 71 4.52 -1.57 7.39
CA GLU A 71 5.10 -1.16 6.13
C GLU A 71 4.29 -1.77 4.99
N LEU A 72 3.77 -0.93 4.11
CA LEU A 72 3.08 -1.37 2.89
C LEU A 72 4.09 -1.43 1.75
N LEU A 73 4.10 -2.53 1.02
CA LEU A 73 5.00 -2.77 -0.10
C LEU A 73 4.17 -3.02 -1.35
N LEU A 74 4.27 -2.12 -2.32
CA LEU A 74 3.59 -2.26 -3.61
C LEU A 74 4.66 -2.54 -4.67
N THR A 75 4.66 -3.77 -5.21
CA THR A 75 5.59 -4.18 -6.26
C THR A 75 4.86 -4.09 -7.60
N LEU A 76 5.41 -3.32 -8.51
CA LEU A 76 4.85 -3.13 -9.83
C LEU A 76 5.46 -4.12 -10.82
N ARG A 77 4.77 -4.32 -11.95
CA ARG A 77 5.22 -5.28 -12.97
C ARG A 77 6.51 -4.86 -13.67
N ASP A 78 6.87 -3.58 -13.58
CA ASP A 78 8.15 -3.09 -14.12
C ASP A 78 9.34 -3.39 -13.22
N GLY A 79 9.12 -4.05 -12.08
CA GLY A 79 10.16 -4.41 -11.13
C GLY A 79 10.40 -3.39 -10.03
N THR A 80 9.73 -2.24 -10.05
CA THR A 80 9.88 -1.24 -9.00
C THR A 80 9.01 -1.57 -7.79
N THR A 81 9.44 -1.13 -6.61
CA THR A 81 8.69 -1.30 -5.37
C THR A 81 8.49 0.06 -4.71
N HIS A 82 7.25 0.34 -4.32
CA HIS A 82 6.89 1.54 -3.56
C HIS A 82 6.61 1.13 -2.12
N GLN A 83 7.16 1.88 -1.17
CA GLN A 83 7.04 1.59 0.26
C GLN A 83 6.36 2.74 0.97
N ALA A 84 5.55 2.41 1.98
CA ALA A 84 4.94 3.40 2.86
C ALA A 84 4.90 2.86 4.29
N TYR A 85 5.31 3.69 5.24
CA TYR A 85 5.25 3.35 6.66
C TYR A 85 4.04 4.02 7.27
N VAL A 86 3.22 3.27 8.00
CA VAL A 86 2.02 3.78 8.64
C VAL A 86 2.02 3.42 10.12
N ASN A 87 1.90 4.43 10.98
CA ASN A 87 1.69 4.24 12.40
C ASN A 87 0.19 4.18 12.67
N PHE A 88 -0.27 3.08 13.24
CA PHE A 88 -1.69 2.90 13.54
C PHE A 88 -1.98 3.26 15.01
N ARG A 89 -3.09 3.92 15.21
CA ARG A 89 -3.56 4.36 16.53
C ARG A 89 -4.91 3.73 16.87
#